data_85ea7ff737b6d40ee2ac7a7898a33f2c
#
_entry.id   85ea7ff737b6d40ee2ac7a7898a33f2c
#
_cell.length_a   1.000
_cell.length_b   1.000
_cell.length_c   1.000
_cell.angle_alpha   90.00
_cell.angle_beta   90.00
_cell.angle_gamma   90.00
#
_symmetry.space_group_name_H-M   'P 1'
#
loop_
_entity.id
_entity.type
_entity.pdbx_description
1 polymer ?
#
loop_
_entity_poly.entity_id
_entity_poly.type
_entity_poly.pdbx_seq_one_letter_code
_entity_poly.pdbx_strand_id
1 'polypeptide(L)'
;MRAVETIVRFSRLEPRLRLLATEAVLNLARARLAIRLLPFRRAIDFGAIPLGEGRGEDVGAIVRSVEAAAWRLPWRSVCLDQGLALQRALRRRGQDARLHYGLTAPGSGPLSAHAWVVLDGEVLLGGERAGSHCSVAIFPAD
;
A
#
# COMPACT_ATOMS: atom_id res chain seq x y z
N MET A 1 -23.59 -13.78 6.49
CA MET A 1 -23.63 -12.84 7.61
C MET A 1 -22.50 -11.80 7.55
N ARG A 2 -21.25 -12.18 7.49
CA ARG A 2 -20.12 -11.21 7.45
C ARG A 2 -20.19 -10.22 6.29
N ALA A 3 -20.61 -10.61 5.11
CA ALA A 3 -20.73 -9.73 3.94
C ALA A 3 -21.81 -8.65 4.14
N VAL A 4 -22.96 -9.02 4.71
CA VAL A 4 -24.07 -8.08 4.95
C VAL A 4 -23.67 -7.04 6.03
N GLU A 5 -23.02 -7.48 7.09
CA GLU A 5 -22.52 -6.57 8.13
C GLU A 5 -21.48 -5.59 7.57
N THR A 6 -20.62 -6.06 6.66
CA THR A 6 -19.63 -5.22 6.00
C THR A 6 -20.29 -4.17 5.12
N ILE A 7 -21.31 -4.55 4.34
CA ILE A 7 -22.07 -3.64 3.49
C ILE A 7 -22.82 -2.59 4.32
N VAL A 8 -23.48 -3.02 5.41
CA VAL A 8 -24.20 -2.10 6.31
C VAL A 8 -23.23 -1.13 6.99
N ARG A 9 -22.07 -1.60 7.43
CA ARG A 9 -21.02 -0.73 7.99
C ARG A 9 -20.51 0.26 6.96
N PHE A 10 -20.27 -0.20 5.74
CA PHE A 10 -19.82 0.64 4.63
C PHE A 10 -20.83 1.74 4.30
N SER A 11 -22.13 1.41 4.26
CA SER A 11 -23.18 2.40 3.96
C SER A 11 -23.33 3.47 5.03
N ARG A 12 -22.88 3.20 6.26
CA ARG A 12 -22.90 4.15 7.39
C ARG A 12 -21.66 5.03 7.47
N LEU A 13 -20.64 4.76 6.66
CA LEU A 13 -19.45 5.59 6.61
C LEU A 13 -19.78 6.96 5.99
N GLU A 14 -19.07 7.96 6.44
CA GLU A 14 -19.05 9.26 5.80
C GLU A 14 -18.66 9.14 4.31
N PRO A 15 -19.26 9.91 3.37
CA PRO A 15 -18.99 9.79 1.93
C PRO A 15 -17.51 9.80 1.57
N ARG A 16 -16.71 10.63 2.23
CA ARG A 16 -15.26 10.69 2.04
C ARG A 16 -14.57 9.37 2.39
N LEU A 17 -14.94 8.77 3.51
CA LEU A 17 -14.38 7.48 3.94
C LEU A 17 -14.81 6.32 3.03
N ARG A 18 -16.03 6.39 2.47
CA ARG A 18 -16.47 5.44 1.44
C ARG A 18 -15.64 5.50 0.18
N LEU A 19 -15.30 6.71 -0.27
CA LEU A 19 -14.43 6.91 -1.43
C LEU A 19 -13.03 6.35 -1.18
N LEU A 20 -12.45 6.64 -0.02
CA LEU A 20 -11.13 6.10 0.37
C LEU A 20 -11.15 4.57 0.45
N ALA A 21 -12.18 3.99 1.03
CA ALA A 21 -12.32 2.52 1.15
C ALA A 21 -12.48 1.86 -0.24
N THR A 22 -13.29 2.45 -1.11
CA THR A 22 -13.47 1.97 -2.49
C THR A 22 -12.17 2.06 -3.27
N GLU A 23 -11.46 3.18 -3.20
CA GLU A 23 -10.15 3.35 -3.83
C GLU A 23 -9.14 2.33 -3.30
N ALA A 24 -9.10 2.10 -2.00
CA ALA A 24 -8.21 1.12 -1.39
C ALA A 24 -8.45 -0.28 -1.93
N VAL A 25 -9.70 -0.73 -2.00
CA VAL A 25 -10.07 -2.04 -2.56
C VAL A 25 -9.65 -2.15 -4.03
N LEU A 26 -9.95 -1.14 -4.84
CA LEU A 26 -9.59 -1.13 -6.26
C LEU A 26 -8.07 -1.15 -6.46
N ASN A 27 -7.33 -0.35 -5.69
CA ASN A 27 -5.88 -0.31 -5.77
C ASN A 27 -5.24 -1.64 -5.32
N LEU A 28 -5.75 -2.26 -4.27
CA LEU A 28 -5.29 -3.59 -3.83
C LEU A 28 -5.53 -4.67 -4.88
N ALA A 29 -6.72 -4.69 -5.49
CA ALA A 29 -7.05 -5.64 -6.53
C ALA A 29 -6.17 -5.45 -7.77
N ARG A 30 -5.99 -4.22 -8.21
CA ARG A 30 -5.13 -3.87 -9.36
C ARG A 30 -3.66 -4.14 -9.09
N ALA A 31 -3.16 -3.82 -7.90
CA ALA A 31 -1.79 -4.12 -7.51
C ALA A 31 -1.53 -5.62 -7.55
N ARG A 32 -2.44 -6.42 -7.00
CA ARG A 32 -2.34 -7.88 -7.05
C ARG A 32 -2.34 -8.42 -8.48
N LEU A 33 -3.20 -7.89 -9.35
CA LEU A 33 -3.21 -8.29 -10.76
C LEU A 33 -1.90 -7.89 -11.46
N ALA A 34 -1.40 -6.69 -11.20
CA ALA A 34 -0.11 -6.24 -11.75
C ALA A 34 1.05 -7.16 -11.34
N ILE A 35 1.11 -7.55 -10.07
CA ILE A 35 2.15 -8.45 -9.55
C ILE A 35 2.05 -9.84 -10.20
N ARG A 36 0.85 -10.32 -10.46
CA ARG A 36 0.63 -11.66 -11.05
C ARG A 36 0.85 -11.72 -12.55
N LEU A 37 0.49 -10.66 -13.26
CA LEU A 37 0.42 -10.67 -14.73
C LEU A 37 1.59 -9.94 -15.40
N LEU A 38 2.29 -9.07 -14.68
CA LEU A 38 3.37 -8.25 -15.22
C LEU A 38 4.73 -8.63 -14.63
N PRO A 39 5.82 -8.40 -15.38
CA PRO A 39 7.15 -8.46 -14.81
C PRO A 39 7.28 -7.48 -13.64
N PHE A 40 8.11 -7.80 -12.65
CA PHE A 40 8.29 -7.03 -11.42
C PHE A 40 8.48 -5.52 -11.67
N ARG A 41 9.32 -5.15 -12.64
CA ARG A 41 9.55 -3.75 -12.99
C ARG A 41 8.27 -2.99 -13.36
N ARG A 42 7.42 -3.60 -14.17
CA ARG A 42 6.14 -3.00 -14.58
C ARG A 42 5.10 -3.01 -13.46
N ALA A 43 5.12 -4.03 -12.63
CA ALA A 43 4.24 -4.09 -11.46
C ALA A 43 4.54 -2.96 -10.48
N ILE A 44 5.80 -2.63 -10.28
CA ILE A 44 6.23 -1.52 -9.41
C ILE A 44 5.74 -0.16 -9.94
N ASP A 45 5.70 0.04 -11.24
CA ASP A 45 5.22 1.29 -11.85
C ASP A 45 3.76 1.59 -11.50
N PHE A 46 2.98 0.59 -11.10
CA PHE A 46 1.61 0.79 -10.64
C PHE A 46 1.53 1.72 -9.44
N GLY A 47 2.44 1.61 -8.48
CA GLY A 47 2.51 2.47 -7.30
C GLY A 47 3.30 3.76 -7.54
N ALA A 48 4.35 3.68 -8.34
CA ALA A 48 5.31 4.75 -8.60
C ALA A 48 4.86 5.77 -9.66
N ILE A 49 3.58 6.10 -9.67
CA ILE A 49 3.01 7.09 -10.60
C ILE A 49 3.58 8.49 -10.33
N PRO A 50 3.55 9.41 -11.32
CA PRO A 50 3.86 10.81 -11.09
C PRO A 50 3.01 11.42 -9.97
N LEU A 51 3.55 12.43 -9.29
CA LEU A 51 2.81 13.13 -8.24
C LEU A 51 1.61 13.86 -8.84
N GLY A 52 0.44 13.62 -8.24
CA GLY A 52 -0.77 14.35 -8.54
C GLY A 52 -0.82 15.71 -7.85
N GLU A 53 -1.83 16.48 -8.17
CA GLU A 53 -2.14 17.74 -7.49
C GLU A 53 -3.00 17.45 -6.26
N GLY A 54 -2.36 17.23 -5.12
CA GLY A 54 -3.03 16.98 -3.85
C GLY A 54 -3.05 18.19 -2.95
N ARG A 55 -4.07 18.29 -2.12
CA ARG A 55 -4.20 19.36 -1.13
C ARG A 55 -4.52 18.75 0.23
N GLY A 56 -3.50 18.67 1.10
CA GLY A 56 -3.68 18.49 2.54
C GLY A 56 -4.60 17.34 2.97
N GLU A 57 -4.59 16.22 2.27
CA GLU A 57 -5.41 15.09 2.66
C GLU A 57 -4.82 14.37 3.88
N ASP A 58 -5.70 13.78 4.68
CA ASP A 58 -5.32 13.02 5.87
C ASP A 58 -4.62 11.71 5.47
N VAL A 59 -3.30 11.72 5.54
CA VAL A 59 -2.44 10.56 5.27
C VAL A 59 -2.83 9.38 6.16
N GLY A 60 -3.12 9.62 7.43
CA GLY A 60 -3.54 8.59 8.37
C GLY A 60 -4.83 7.89 7.94
N ALA A 61 -5.81 8.63 7.42
CA ALA A 61 -7.05 8.06 6.91
C ALA A 61 -6.80 7.19 5.68
N ILE A 62 -5.90 7.58 4.80
CA ILE A 62 -5.51 6.80 3.61
C ILE A 62 -4.85 5.49 4.04
N VAL A 63 -3.90 5.54 4.96
CA VAL A 63 -3.22 4.34 5.51
C VAL A 63 -4.24 3.38 6.12
N ARG A 64 -5.09 3.87 7.01
CA ARG A 64 -6.13 3.06 7.66
C ARG A 64 -7.11 2.43 6.66
N SER A 65 -7.43 3.13 5.58
CA SER A 65 -8.31 2.61 4.54
C SER A 65 -7.69 1.44 3.80
N VAL A 66 -6.41 1.51 3.48
CA VAL A 66 -5.68 0.41 2.83
C VAL A 66 -5.54 -0.79 3.76
N GLU A 67 -5.15 -0.57 5.00
CA GLU A 67 -5.03 -1.64 6.00
C GLU A 67 -6.37 -2.33 6.26
N ALA A 68 -7.43 -1.56 6.45
CA ALA A 68 -8.77 -2.09 6.68
C ALA A 68 -9.31 -2.86 5.47
N ALA A 69 -9.05 -2.39 4.25
CA ALA A 69 -9.42 -3.11 3.04
C ALA A 69 -8.61 -4.41 2.89
N ALA A 70 -7.31 -4.37 3.10
CA ALA A 70 -6.44 -5.55 3.02
C ALA A 70 -6.87 -6.65 3.99
N TRP A 71 -7.30 -6.29 5.19
CA TRP A 71 -7.81 -7.23 6.18
C TRP A 71 -9.14 -7.88 5.81
N ARG A 72 -9.98 -7.18 5.02
CA ARG A 72 -11.34 -7.63 4.68
C ARG A 72 -11.45 -8.37 3.36
N LEU A 73 -10.44 -8.28 2.51
CA LEU A 73 -10.47 -8.93 1.20
C LEU A 73 -10.44 -10.45 1.33
N PRO A 74 -11.12 -11.18 0.40
CA PRO A 74 -11.19 -12.63 0.46
C PRO A 74 -9.88 -13.35 0.12
N TRP A 75 -8.87 -12.62 -0.36
CA TRP A 75 -7.52 -13.16 -0.58
C TRP A 75 -6.55 -12.60 0.45
N ARG A 76 -5.49 -13.35 0.70
CA ARG A 76 -4.41 -12.88 1.55
C ARG A 76 -3.62 -11.79 0.82
N SER A 77 -3.76 -10.56 1.27
CA SER A 77 -2.96 -9.44 0.79
C SER A 77 -1.54 -9.51 1.36
N VAL A 78 -0.53 -9.36 0.50
CA VAL A 78 0.88 -9.39 0.89
C VAL A 78 1.44 -7.96 0.99
N CYS A 79 2.62 -7.82 1.58
CA CYS A 79 3.24 -6.51 1.80
C CYS A 79 3.39 -5.69 0.52
N LEU A 80 3.67 -6.34 -0.61
CA LEU A 80 3.88 -5.65 -1.88
C LEU A 80 2.58 -5.08 -2.46
N ASP A 81 1.47 -5.83 -2.47
CA ASP A 81 0.18 -5.30 -2.95
C ASP A 81 -0.29 -4.14 -2.08
N GLN A 82 -0.15 -4.26 -0.76
CA GLN A 82 -0.50 -3.18 0.17
C GLN A 82 0.39 -1.95 -0.01
N GLY A 83 1.69 -2.15 -0.16
CA GLY A 83 2.65 -1.07 -0.41
C GLY A 83 2.36 -0.32 -1.70
N LEU A 84 2.14 -1.03 -2.79
CA LEU A 84 1.81 -0.43 -4.08
C LEU A 84 0.48 0.31 -4.06
N ALA A 85 -0.54 -0.26 -3.41
CA ALA A 85 -1.86 0.38 -3.29
C ALA A 85 -1.78 1.68 -2.49
N LEU A 86 -1.08 1.66 -1.36
CA LEU A 86 -0.89 2.84 -0.52
C LEU A 86 -0.05 3.90 -1.24
N GLN A 87 1.07 3.51 -1.82
CA GLN A 87 1.93 4.43 -2.56
C GLN A 87 1.16 5.15 -3.66
N ARG A 88 0.39 4.41 -4.46
CA ARG A 88 -0.43 5.00 -5.53
C ARG A 88 -1.46 6.00 -4.98
N ALA A 89 -2.16 5.64 -3.91
CA ALA A 89 -3.16 6.52 -3.30
C ALA A 89 -2.56 7.83 -2.79
N LEU A 90 -1.38 7.76 -2.18
CA LEU A 90 -0.65 8.92 -1.67
C LEU A 90 -0.08 9.78 -2.80
N ARG A 91 0.57 9.17 -3.78
CA ARG A 91 1.16 9.90 -4.92
C ARG A 91 0.11 10.60 -5.78
N ARG A 92 -1.06 10.02 -5.97
CA ARG A 92 -2.19 10.70 -6.62
C ARG A 92 -2.59 12.00 -5.94
N ARG A 93 -2.32 12.11 -4.64
CA ARG A 93 -2.62 13.27 -3.80
C ARG A 93 -1.41 14.18 -3.57
N GLY A 94 -0.39 14.05 -4.41
CA GLY A 94 0.81 14.90 -4.34
C GLY A 94 1.77 14.56 -3.19
N GLN A 95 1.54 13.46 -2.48
CA GLN A 95 2.44 12.99 -1.42
C GLN A 95 3.56 12.13 -2.03
N ASP A 96 4.82 12.50 -1.85
CA ASP A 96 5.96 11.77 -2.41
C ASP A 96 6.28 10.48 -1.64
N ALA A 97 5.29 9.60 -1.57
CA ALA A 97 5.45 8.30 -0.94
C ALA A 97 6.40 7.42 -1.76
N ARG A 98 7.34 6.80 -1.08
CA ARG A 98 8.35 5.91 -1.64
C ARG A 98 8.14 4.49 -1.16
N LEU A 99 8.16 3.53 -2.09
CA LEU A 99 8.16 2.11 -1.76
C LEU A 99 9.60 1.63 -1.62
N HIS A 100 9.92 1.13 -0.45
CA HIS A 100 11.17 0.44 -0.18
C HIS A 100 10.97 -1.05 -0.35
N TYR A 101 11.87 -1.69 -1.05
CA TYR A 101 11.92 -3.13 -1.22
C TYR A 101 13.24 -3.64 -0.65
N GLY A 102 13.17 -4.59 0.25
CA GLY A 102 14.33 -5.04 0.98
C GLY A 102 14.41 -6.56 1.11
N LEU A 103 15.58 -7.01 1.48
CA LEU A 103 15.88 -8.41 1.79
C LEU A 103 16.27 -8.53 3.26
N THR A 104 16.05 -9.69 3.83
CA THR A 104 16.44 -9.99 5.20
C THR A 104 17.89 -9.59 5.46
N ALA A 105 18.13 -8.83 6.52
CA ALA A 105 19.45 -8.41 6.93
C ALA A 105 20.31 -9.63 7.30
N PRO A 106 21.63 -9.60 7.07
CA PRO A 106 22.54 -10.66 7.49
C PRO A 106 22.39 -10.97 8.99
N GLY A 107 22.22 -12.24 9.34
CA GLY A 107 22.04 -12.69 10.73
C GLY A 107 20.63 -12.56 11.30
N SER A 108 19.66 -12.07 10.52
CA SER A 108 18.26 -11.87 10.95
C SER A 108 17.31 -13.01 10.56
N GLY A 109 17.85 -14.18 10.14
CA GLY A 109 17.06 -15.35 9.80
C GLY A 109 17.10 -15.72 8.30
N PRO A 110 16.16 -16.57 7.83
CA PRO A 110 16.09 -17.01 6.43
C PRO A 110 15.90 -15.84 5.47
N LEU A 111 16.40 -15.99 4.24
CA LEU A 111 16.22 -14.99 3.19
C LEU A 111 14.73 -14.79 2.87
N SER A 112 14.26 -13.59 3.05
CA SER A 112 12.90 -13.17 2.70
C SER A 112 12.92 -11.74 2.16
N ALA A 113 11.92 -11.43 1.33
CA ALA A 113 11.71 -10.09 0.83
C ALA A 113 10.57 -9.40 1.59
N HIS A 114 10.69 -8.10 1.76
CA HIS A 114 9.65 -7.27 2.38
C HIS A 114 9.57 -5.91 1.68
N ALA A 115 8.36 -5.36 1.63
CA ALA A 115 8.13 -4.02 1.10
C ALA A 115 7.48 -3.15 2.18
N TRP A 116 7.89 -1.89 2.24
CA TRP A 116 7.31 -0.89 3.14
C TRP A 116 7.24 0.46 2.47
N VAL A 117 6.36 1.32 2.95
CA VAL A 117 6.12 2.65 2.39
C VAL A 117 6.63 3.72 3.35
N VAL A 118 7.40 4.63 2.81
CA VAL A 118 7.97 5.77 3.54
C VAL A 118 7.48 7.08 2.94
N LEU A 119 7.09 8.00 3.79
CA LEU A 119 6.74 9.37 3.45
C LEU A 119 7.45 10.32 4.42
N ASP A 120 8.20 11.28 3.89
CA ASP A 120 8.94 12.28 4.69
C ASP A 120 9.80 11.65 5.81
N GLY A 121 10.40 10.50 5.53
CA GLY A 121 11.26 9.77 6.48
C GLY A 121 10.50 8.90 7.47
N GLU A 122 9.18 8.93 7.48
CA GLU A 122 8.33 8.11 8.35
C GLU A 122 7.83 6.85 7.62
N VAL A 123 7.93 5.70 8.27
CA VAL A 123 7.39 4.44 7.75
C VAL A 123 5.90 4.38 8.04
N LEU A 124 5.08 4.38 7.00
CA LEU A 124 3.62 4.38 7.11
C LEU A 124 3.00 3.00 7.14
N LEU A 125 3.62 2.03 6.48
CA LEU A 125 3.12 0.67 6.33
C LEU A 125 4.29 -0.30 6.25
N GLY A 126 4.15 -1.45 6.91
CA GLY A 126 5.18 -2.49 6.89
C GLY A 126 6.34 -2.26 7.86
N GLY A 127 6.23 -1.28 8.76
CA GLY A 127 7.30 -0.87 9.68
C GLY A 127 7.76 -1.95 10.66
N GLU A 128 6.90 -2.89 11.00
CA GLU A 128 7.20 -3.97 11.96
C GLU A 128 8.37 -4.85 11.50
N ARG A 129 8.55 -5.01 10.20
CA ARG A 129 9.62 -5.82 9.59
C ARG A 129 10.72 -4.98 8.95
N ALA A 130 10.55 -3.68 8.82
CA ALA A 130 11.53 -2.82 8.17
C ALA A 130 12.90 -2.88 8.85
N GLY A 131 12.92 -2.96 10.16
CA GLY A 131 14.17 -3.04 10.94
C GLY A 131 14.98 -4.31 10.75
N SER A 132 14.36 -5.41 10.31
CA SER A 132 15.02 -6.70 10.03
C SER A 132 15.41 -6.90 8.57
N HIS A 133 15.13 -5.90 7.70
CA HIS A 133 15.42 -5.95 6.27
C HIS A 133 16.30 -4.78 5.85
N CYS A 134 17.19 -5.05 4.90
CA CYS A 134 17.99 -4.01 4.25
C CYS A 134 17.29 -3.58 2.97
N SER A 135 17.04 -2.28 2.82
CA SER A 135 16.50 -1.72 1.59
C SER A 135 17.49 -1.92 0.44
N VAL A 136 17.07 -2.63 -0.59
CA VAL A 136 17.89 -2.88 -1.80
C VAL A 136 17.42 -2.07 -2.99
N ALA A 137 16.19 -1.54 -2.93
CA ALA A 137 15.65 -0.67 -3.96
C ALA A 137 14.58 0.25 -3.37
N ILE A 138 14.48 1.45 -3.94
CA ILE A 138 13.47 2.47 -3.59
C ILE A 138 12.78 2.90 -4.88
N PHE A 139 11.46 2.99 -4.86
CA PHE A 139 10.65 3.35 -6.01
C PHE A 139 9.71 4.53 -5.69
N PRO A 140 9.54 5.50 -6.62
CA PRO A 140 10.38 5.64 -7.80
C PRO A 140 11.85 5.90 -7.43
N ALA A 141 12.75 5.52 -8.32
CA ALA A 141 14.16 5.93 -8.20
C ALA A 141 14.27 7.45 -8.39
N ASP A 142 15.31 8.04 -7.79
CA ASP A 142 15.64 9.47 -7.99
C ASP A 142 16.11 9.75 -9.41
#